data_3a67685cdffc4ca79d3a0065cf31fef6
#
_entry.id   3a67685cdffc4ca79d3a0065cf31fef6
#
_cell.length_a   1.000
_cell.length_b   1.000
_cell.length_c   1.000
_cell.angle_alpha   90.00
_cell.angle_beta   90.00
_cell.angle_gamma   90.00
#
_symmetry.space_group_name_H-M   'P 1'
#
loop_
_entity.id
_entity.type
_entity.pdbx_description
1 polymer ?
#
loop_
_entity_poly.entity_id
_entity_poly.type
_entity_poly.pdbx_seq_one_letter_code
_entity_poly.pdbx_strand_id
1 'polypeptide(L)'
;NRVNPDDLPFFYALLKHLHDAGCKVPQFITDRDGQWLQTVAGRPACLIEFLDGVSVTEPTAVQAYSTGAALGHMHKALANFTLARPNSLGVSAWRPLALRCTADGLESIAAGLSERVFAECDYLEAHWPSNLPVAAIHADLFPDNVLMLGDHVGGLIDFYFACTEIRAYDLAVTHSAWCFSNDGTVFDTDVSAGLLAGYTDIMPLDAATQAALPILLRGACLRFLLTRCYDWINTPANALVTRKDPLAFLRRLDFYSGPSEVENLFRHRA
;
A
#
# COMPACT_ATOMS: atom_id res chain seq x y z
N ASN A 1 15.37 0.58 -12.99
CA ASN A 1 14.44 -0.56 -13.02
C ASN A 1 14.08 -0.91 -11.57
N ARG A 2 12.80 -0.76 -11.20
CA ARG A 2 12.31 -1.07 -9.85
C ARG A 2 11.83 -2.52 -9.72
N VAL A 3 11.63 -3.23 -10.83
CA VAL A 3 11.13 -4.61 -10.89
C VAL A 3 12.28 -5.54 -11.27
N ASN A 4 12.50 -6.59 -10.46
CA ASN A 4 13.38 -7.68 -10.83
C ASN A 4 12.68 -8.53 -11.90
N PRO A 5 13.32 -8.82 -13.06
CA PRO A 5 12.72 -9.70 -14.06
C PRO A 5 12.31 -11.08 -13.52
N ASP A 6 13.00 -11.59 -12.51
CA ASP A 6 12.71 -12.87 -11.87
C ASP A 6 11.37 -12.87 -11.11
N ASP A 7 10.84 -11.69 -10.76
CA ASP A 7 9.54 -11.53 -10.10
C ASP A 7 8.37 -11.48 -11.11
N LEU A 8 8.62 -11.32 -12.40
CA LEU A 8 7.57 -11.20 -13.41
C LEU A 8 6.58 -12.38 -13.43
N PRO A 9 7.02 -13.65 -13.27
CA PRO A 9 6.10 -14.78 -13.17
C PRO A 9 5.12 -14.68 -11.99
N PHE A 10 5.54 -14.13 -10.86
CA PHE A 10 4.67 -13.89 -9.71
C PHE A 10 3.55 -12.90 -10.07
N PHE A 11 3.89 -11.76 -10.68
CA PHE A 11 2.89 -10.76 -11.07
C PHE A 11 1.92 -11.27 -12.13
N TYR A 12 2.42 -12.02 -13.10
CA TYR A 12 1.57 -12.67 -14.11
C TYR A 12 0.55 -13.61 -13.46
N ALA A 13 1.03 -14.51 -12.59
CA ALA A 13 0.17 -15.49 -11.92
C ALA A 13 -0.83 -14.80 -10.97
N LEU A 14 -0.40 -13.74 -10.26
CA LEU A 14 -1.23 -12.95 -9.35
C LEU A 14 -2.40 -12.30 -10.10
N LEU A 15 -2.10 -11.53 -11.16
CA LEU A 15 -3.12 -10.83 -11.94
C LEU A 15 -4.07 -11.80 -12.65
N LYS A 16 -3.54 -12.90 -13.20
CA LYS A 16 -4.36 -13.93 -13.79
C LYS A 16 -5.31 -14.55 -12.76
N HIS A 17 -4.81 -14.90 -11.56
CA HIS A 17 -5.62 -15.47 -10.48
C HIS A 17 -6.74 -14.52 -10.04
N LEU A 18 -6.42 -13.24 -9.85
CA LEU A 18 -7.39 -12.21 -9.49
C LEU A 18 -8.44 -12.00 -10.57
N HIS A 19 -8.02 -11.95 -11.83
CA HIS A 19 -8.96 -11.82 -12.96
C HIS A 19 -9.90 -13.03 -13.07
N ASP A 20 -9.36 -14.25 -12.98
CA ASP A 20 -10.14 -15.49 -13.01
C ASP A 20 -11.17 -15.55 -11.85
N ALA A 21 -10.86 -14.91 -10.73
CA ALA A 21 -11.76 -14.74 -9.58
C ALA A 21 -12.77 -13.56 -9.73
N GLY A 22 -12.77 -12.86 -10.86
CA GLY A 22 -13.69 -11.75 -11.14
C GLY A 22 -13.28 -10.40 -10.57
N CYS A 23 -12.05 -10.25 -10.05
CA CYS A 23 -11.51 -8.95 -9.63
C CYS A 23 -11.23 -8.07 -10.85
N LYS A 24 -11.46 -6.77 -10.70
CA LYS A 24 -11.17 -5.78 -11.73
C LYS A 24 -9.69 -5.42 -11.70
N VAL A 25 -8.88 -6.20 -12.38
CA VAL A 25 -7.43 -6.02 -12.50
C VAL A 25 -7.00 -6.18 -13.95
N PRO A 26 -5.94 -5.51 -14.41
CA PRO A 26 -5.48 -5.62 -15.79
C PRO A 26 -4.88 -6.99 -16.06
N GLN A 27 -5.09 -7.52 -17.28
CA GLN A 27 -4.50 -8.76 -17.73
C GLN A 27 -3.23 -8.52 -18.55
N PHE A 28 -2.31 -9.49 -18.49
CA PHE A 28 -1.27 -9.60 -19.49
C PHE A 28 -1.85 -10.12 -20.80
N ILE A 29 -1.57 -9.44 -21.89
CA ILE A 29 -1.98 -9.82 -23.24
C ILE A 29 -0.95 -10.79 -23.80
N THR A 30 -1.40 -11.99 -24.17
CA THR A 30 -0.55 -13.00 -24.81
C THR A 30 -0.45 -12.75 -26.31
N ASP A 31 0.67 -13.15 -26.90
CA ASP A 31 0.82 -13.25 -28.34
C ASP A 31 0.07 -14.46 -28.93
N ARG A 32 0.25 -14.71 -30.25
CA ARG A 32 -0.42 -15.82 -30.97
C ARG A 32 0.04 -17.19 -30.51
N ASP A 33 1.23 -17.28 -29.89
CA ASP A 33 1.82 -18.52 -29.35
C ASP A 33 1.54 -18.68 -27.85
N GLY A 34 0.72 -17.78 -27.26
CA GLY A 34 0.35 -17.79 -25.84
C GLY A 34 1.42 -17.23 -24.92
N GLN A 35 2.44 -16.54 -25.46
CA GLN A 35 3.53 -15.95 -24.64
C GLN A 35 3.14 -14.54 -24.19
N TRP A 36 3.19 -14.31 -22.89
CA TRP A 36 2.87 -13.01 -22.27
C TRP A 36 4.11 -12.11 -22.08
N LEU A 37 5.31 -12.72 -22.10
CA LEU A 37 6.60 -12.03 -21.93
C LEU A 37 7.40 -12.13 -23.23
N GLN A 38 7.80 -10.97 -23.75
CA GLN A 38 8.59 -10.83 -24.97
C GLN A 38 9.92 -10.19 -24.66
N THR A 39 10.86 -10.27 -25.62
CA THR A 39 12.11 -9.51 -25.57
C THR A 39 12.11 -8.47 -26.69
N VAL A 40 12.15 -7.20 -26.31
CA VAL A 40 12.21 -6.07 -27.25
C VAL A 40 13.48 -5.28 -26.98
N ALA A 41 14.32 -5.15 -28.01
CA ALA A 41 15.62 -4.48 -27.90
C ALA A 41 16.50 -5.00 -26.74
N GLY A 42 16.49 -6.32 -26.51
CA GLY A 42 17.26 -6.97 -25.44
C GLY A 42 16.70 -6.77 -24.02
N ARG A 43 15.47 -6.29 -23.89
CA ARG A 43 14.80 -6.08 -22.58
C ARG A 43 13.50 -6.87 -22.53
N PRO A 44 13.14 -7.41 -21.34
CA PRO A 44 11.82 -8.01 -21.15
C PRO A 44 10.74 -6.94 -21.33
N ALA A 45 9.69 -7.28 -22.07
CA ALA A 45 8.54 -6.44 -22.35
C ALA A 45 7.25 -7.27 -22.31
N CYS A 46 6.18 -6.70 -21.80
CA CYS A 46 4.85 -7.28 -21.81
C CYS A 46 3.81 -6.23 -22.20
N LEU A 47 2.74 -6.66 -22.81
CA LEU A 47 1.54 -5.86 -23.01
C LEU A 47 0.58 -6.14 -21.87
N ILE A 48 -0.01 -5.08 -21.33
CA ILE A 48 -0.99 -5.16 -20.24
C ILE A 48 -2.24 -4.44 -20.69
N GLU A 49 -3.40 -5.01 -20.37
CA GLU A 49 -4.70 -4.42 -20.64
C GLU A 49 -4.79 -3.00 -20.05
N PHE A 50 -5.41 -2.10 -20.78
CA PHE A 50 -5.75 -0.78 -20.29
C PHE A 50 -7.17 -0.81 -19.75
N LEU A 51 -7.36 -0.49 -18.46
CA LEU A 51 -8.65 -0.45 -17.81
C LEU A 51 -9.25 0.95 -17.89
N ASP A 52 -10.57 1.03 -18.06
CA ASP A 52 -11.31 2.28 -18.04
C ASP A 52 -11.46 2.83 -16.62
N GLY A 53 -11.46 4.15 -16.50
CA GLY A 53 -11.66 4.87 -15.25
C GLY A 53 -10.67 6.01 -15.06
N VAL A 54 -10.84 6.72 -13.95
CA VAL A 54 -9.99 7.85 -13.57
C VAL A 54 -9.57 7.71 -12.11
N SER A 55 -8.33 8.06 -11.79
CA SER A 55 -7.89 8.16 -10.40
C SER A 55 -8.46 9.42 -9.75
N VAL A 56 -8.77 9.33 -8.46
CA VAL A 56 -9.31 10.46 -7.68
C VAL A 56 -8.22 11.06 -6.80
N THR A 57 -8.26 12.38 -6.63
CA THR A 57 -7.32 13.11 -5.75
C THR A 57 -7.92 13.39 -4.37
N GLU A 58 -9.24 13.51 -4.31
CA GLU A 58 -10.03 13.76 -3.10
C GLU A 58 -11.19 12.76 -3.10
N PRO A 59 -10.99 11.55 -2.56
CA PRO A 59 -12.00 10.51 -2.57
C PRO A 59 -13.20 10.86 -1.67
N THR A 60 -14.39 10.50 -2.11
CA THR A 60 -15.60 10.56 -1.29
C THR A 60 -15.75 9.31 -0.42
N ALA A 61 -16.60 9.38 0.62
CA ALA A 61 -16.91 8.21 1.47
C ALA A 61 -17.50 7.03 0.66
N VAL A 62 -18.27 7.31 -0.40
CA VAL A 62 -18.85 6.28 -1.28
C VAL A 62 -17.77 5.60 -2.12
N GLN A 63 -16.85 6.38 -2.66
CA GLN A 63 -15.70 5.85 -3.41
C GLN A 63 -14.76 5.04 -2.50
N ALA A 64 -14.55 5.51 -1.28
CA ALA A 64 -13.78 4.80 -0.27
C ALA A 64 -14.45 3.46 0.12
N TYR A 65 -15.78 3.43 0.30
CA TYR A 65 -16.52 2.19 0.50
C TYR A 65 -16.31 1.20 -0.65
N SER A 66 -16.47 1.67 -1.89
CA SER A 66 -16.25 0.84 -3.09
C SER A 66 -14.82 0.28 -3.14
N THR A 67 -13.83 1.09 -2.76
CA THR A 67 -12.42 0.66 -2.70
C THR A 67 -12.18 -0.36 -1.59
N GLY A 68 -12.74 -0.14 -0.40
CA GLY A 68 -12.70 -1.10 0.70
C GLY A 68 -13.29 -2.46 0.31
N ALA A 69 -14.45 -2.45 -0.34
CA ALA A 69 -15.09 -3.67 -0.85
C ALA A 69 -14.22 -4.36 -1.92
N ALA A 70 -13.64 -3.60 -2.86
CA ALA A 70 -12.74 -4.16 -3.88
C ALA A 70 -11.48 -4.79 -3.26
N LEU A 71 -10.87 -4.15 -2.26
CA LEU A 71 -9.76 -4.71 -1.48
C LEU A 71 -10.17 -5.99 -0.74
N GLY A 72 -11.35 -6.00 -0.12
CA GLY A 72 -11.91 -7.19 0.55
C GLY A 72 -12.11 -8.35 -0.44
N HIS A 73 -12.66 -8.11 -1.62
CA HIS A 73 -12.82 -9.10 -2.68
C HIS A 73 -11.47 -9.63 -3.17
N MET A 74 -10.49 -8.75 -3.37
CA MET A 74 -9.12 -9.12 -3.74
C MET A 74 -8.51 -10.06 -2.69
N HIS A 75 -8.58 -9.72 -1.41
CA HIS A 75 -8.06 -10.55 -0.33
C HIS A 75 -8.78 -11.89 -0.21
N LYS A 76 -10.10 -11.92 -0.45
CA LYS A 76 -10.87 -13.16 -0.47
C LYS A 76 -10.45 -14.05 -1.63
N ALA A 77 -10.25 -13.50 -2.81
CA ALA A 77 -9.74 -14.23 -3.97
C ALA A 77 -8.35 -14.80 -3.71
N LEU A 78 -7.46 -14.03 -3.07
CA LEU A 78 -6.07 -14.43 -2.79
C LEU A 78 -5.92 -15.44 -1.65
N ALA A 79 -6.99 -15.83 -0.96
CA ALA A 79 -6.92 -16.84 0.11
C ALA A 79 -6.35 -18.20 -0.36
N ASN A 80 -6.51 -18.54 -1.65
CA ASN A 80 -6.01 -19.76 -2.25
C ASN A 80 -4.83 -19.55 -3.21
N PHE A 81 -4.26 -18.35 -3.25
CA PHE A 81 -3.08 -18.07 -4.07
C PHE A 81 -1.83 -18.61 -3.37
N THR A 82 -1.04 -19.46 -4.06
CA THR A 82 0.02 -20.25 -3.45
C THR A 82 1.43 -19.71 -3.70
N LEU A 83 1.61 -18.84 -4.71
CA LEU A 83 2.93 -18.26 -4.95
C LEU A 83 3.23 -17.20 -3.90
N ALA A 84 4.48 -17.14 -3.49
CA ALA A 84 4.96 -16.18 -2.51
C ALA A 84 6.07 -15.29 -3.11
N ARG A 85 6.04 -14.02 -2.72
CA ARG A 85 7.09 -13.05 -2.99
C ARG A 85 7.38 -12.27 -1.70
N PRO A 86 8.61 -12.28 -1.19
CA PRO A 86 8.95 -11.58 0.06
C PRO A 86 8.67 -10.08 -0.05
N ASN A 87 8.24 -9.47 1.07
CA ASN A 87 8.10 -8.02 1.17
C ASN A 87 9.48 -7.37 1.36
N SER A 88 10.02 -6.78 0.31
CA SER A 88 11.31 -6.06 0.36
C SER A 88 11.24 -4.72 1.10
N LEU A 89 10.03 -4.26 1.48
CA LEU A 89 9.78 -3.03 2.23
C LEU A 89 9.03 -3.31 3.54
N GLY A 90 9.13 -4.52 4.09
CA GLY A 90 8.57 -4.90 5.37
C GLY A 90 9.39 -4.41 6.56
N VAL A 91 8.98 -4.77 7.78
CA VAL A 91 9.57 -4.30 9.04
C VAL A 91 11.09 -4.45 9.10
N SER A 92 11.64 -5.55 8.61
CA SER A 92 13.09 -5.80 8.59
C SER A 92 13.87 -4.88 7.65
N ALA A 93 13.20 -4.22 6.70
CA ALA A 93 13.83 -3.32 5.73
C ALA A 93 13.83 -1.86 6.19
N TRP A 94 13.02 -1.48 7.19
CA TRP A 94 12.84 -0.06 7.53
C TRP A 94 14.10 0.55 8.17
N ARG A 95 14.71 -0.11 9.15
CA ARG A 95 15.98 0.36 9.76
C ARG A 95 17.11 0.44 8.73
N PRO A 96 17.39 -0.57 7.90
CA PRO A 96 18.34 -0.45 6.80
C PRO A 96 18.05 0.72 5.86
N LEU A 97 16.78 0.99 5.54
CA LEU A 97 16.40 2.13 4.70
C LEU A 97 16.63 3.47 5.41
N ALA A 98 16.32 3.57 6.70
CA ALA A 98 16.61 4.76 7.53
C ALA A 98 18.11 5.05 7.58
N LEU A 99 18.95 4.03 7.75
CA LEU A 99 20.42 4.18 7.69
C LEU A 99 20.92 4.67 6.34
N ARG A 100 20.28 4.26 5.24
CA ARG A 100 20.59 4.75 3.88
C ARG A 100 20.17 6.22 3.67
N CYS A 101 19.17 6.72 4.39
CA CYS A 101 18.81 8.13 4.38
C CYS A 101 19.86 8.99 5.09
N THR A 102 20.67 8.42 5.97
CA THR A 102 21.63 9.04 6.89
C THR A 102 20.97 9.99 7.91
N ALA A 103 21.60 10.17 9.07
CA ALA A 103 21.08 11.11 10.09
C ALA A 103 21.02 12.54 9.55
N ASP A 104 22.10 13.01 8.93
CA ASP A 104 22.19 14.36 8.36
C ASP A 104 21.18 14.56 7.23
N GLY A 105 20.92 13.53 6.40
CA GLY A 105 19.91 13.57 5.36
C GLY A 105 18.50 13.72 5.92
N LEU A 106 18.16 12.98 6.98
CA LEU A 106 16.87 13.09 7.66
C LEU A 106 16.72 14.46 8.34
N GLU A 107 17.76 14.95 9.04
CA GLU A 107 17.77 16.27 9.67
C GLU A 107 17.65 17.41 8.65
N SER A 108 18.14 17.23 7.43
CA SER A 108 17.97 18.22 6.35
C SER A 108 16.52 18.36 5.86
N ILE A 109 15.67 17.37 6.11
CA ILE A 109 14.23 17.40 5.79
C ILE A 109 13.46 18.10 6.91
N ALA A 110 13.70 17.72 8.16
CA ALA A 110 13.12 18.33 9.34
C ALA A 110 13.98 18.09 10.57
N ALA A 111 14.13 19.09 11.45
CA ALA A 111 14.86 18.96 12.70
C ALA A 111 14.22 17.87 13.60
N GLY A 112 15.04 17.00 14.16
CA GLY A 112 14.63 15.88 15.01
C GLY A 112 14.03 14.67 14.24
N LEU A 113 13.99 14.70 12.92
CA LEU A 113 13.41 13.62 12.12
C LEU A 113 14.22 12.32 12.27
N SER A 114 15.54 12.41 12.39
CA SER A 114 16.40 11.23 12.59
C SER A 114 16.04 10.49 13.88
N GLU A 115 16.00 11.19 15.00
CA GLU A 115 15.64 10.62 16.31
C GLU A 115 14.24 9.98 16.25
N ARG A 116 13.25 10.70 15.67
CA ARG A 116 11.87 10.23 15.55
C ARG A 116 11.77 8.94 14.72
N VAL A 117 12.47 8.87 13.59
CA VAL A 117 12.49 7.70 12.69
C VAL A 117 13.10 6.48 13.39
N PHE A 118 14.25 6.64 14.06
CA PHE A 118 14.89 5.50 14.73
C PHE A 118 14.09 5.03 15.94
N ALA A 119 13.50 5.92 16.73
CA ALA A 119 12.61 5.56 17.84
C ALA A 119 11.37 4.78 17.32
N GLU A 120 10.83 5.16 16.16
CA GLU A 120 9.72 4.45 15.55
C GLU A 120 10.13 3.07 15.02
N CYS A 121 11.34 2.94 14.45
CA CYS A 121 11.89 1.63 14.07
C CYS A 121 12.01 0.71 15.29
N ASP A 122 12.58 1.20 16.42
CA ASP A 122 12.71 0.43 17.65
C ASP A 122 11.34 -0.04 18.17
N TYR A 123 10.37 0.86 18.18
CA TYR A 123 9.02 0.55 18.63
C TYR A 123 8.36 -0.52 17.77
N LEU A 124 8.39 -0.36 16.44
CA LEU A 124 7.73 -1.27 15.52
C LEU A 124 8.44 -2.63 15.43
N GLU A 125 9.76 -2.69 15.49
CA GLU A 125 10.51 -3.95 15.55
C GLU A 125 10.14 -4.76 16.80
N ALA A 126 9.92 -4.09 17.95
CA ALA A 126 9.54 -4.75 19.21
C ALA A 126 8.07 -5.19 19.26
N HIS A 127 7.18 -4.54 18.52
CA HIS A 127 5.73 -4.75 18.62
C HIS A 127 5.08 -5.28 17.33
N TRP A 128 5.85 -5.56 16.29
CA TRP A 128 5.28 -6.03 15.02
C TRP A 128 4.56 -7.37 15.21
N PRO A 129 3.28 -7.48 14.79
CA PRO A 129 2.52 -8.70 15.02
C PRO A 129 3.06 -9.86 14.18
N SER A 130 3.15 -11.05 14.77
CA SER A 130 3.68 -12.25 14.13
C SER A 130 2.63 -13.34 13.85
N ASN A 131 1.45 -13.25 14.47
CA ASN A 131 0.45 -14.33 14.46
C ASN A 131 -0.84 -13.92 13.75
N LEU A 132 -0.74 -13.13 12.67
CA LEU A 132 -1.87 -12.71 11.86
C LEU A 132 -1.89 -13.45 10.52
N PRO A 133 -3.06 -13.55 9.87
CA PRO A 133 -3.17 -14.14 8.54
C PRO A 133 -2.27 -13.44 7.52
N VAL A 134 -1.46 -14.24 6.81
CA VAL A 134 -0.56 -13.81 5.75
C VAL A 134 -1.15 -14.22 4.41
N ALA A 135 -1.06 -13.35 3.42
CA ALA A 135 -1.51 -13.58 2.04
C ALA A 135 -0.68 -12.76 1.05
N ALA A 136 -0.87 -12.97 -0.24
CA ALA A 136 -0.46 -11.99 -1.22
C ALA A 136 -1.31 -10.72 -1.05
N ILE A 137 -0.67 -9.55 -1.06
CA ILE A 137 -1.27 -8.23 -0.89
C ILE A 137 -0.82 -7.29 -1.99
N HIS A 138 -1.55 -6.18 -2.20
CA HIS A 138 -1.18 -5.13 -3.15
C HIS A 138 0.01 -4.30 -2.64
N ALA A 139 -0.04 -3.95 -1.37
CA ALA A 139 0.96 -3.18 -0.64
C ALA A 139 1.18 -1.73 -1.10
N ASP A 140 0.40 -1.20 -2.05
CA ASP A 140 0.52 0.17 -2.57
C ASP A 140 -0.81 0.73 -3.10
N LEU A 141 -1.95 0.37 -2.46
CA LEU A 141 -3.29 0.73 -2.95
C LEU A 141 -3.65 2.19 -2.59
N PHE A 142 -2.95 3.11 -3.21
CA PHE A 142 -3.21 4.55 -3.17
C PHE A 142 -4.36 4.96 -4.10
N PRO A 143 -4.93 6.17 -3.94
CA PRO A 143 -5.97 6.66 -4.86
C PRO A 143 -5.52 6.70 -6.33
N ASP A 144 -4.24 6.92 -6.63
CA ASP A 144 -3.68 6.90 -7.98
C ASP A 144 -3.57 5.46 -8.57
N ASN A 145 -3.70 4.42 -7.75
CA ASN A 145 -3.70 3.01 -8.15
C ASN A 145 -5.11 2.38 -8.20
N VAL A 146 -6.17 3.21 -8.04
CA VAL A 146 -7.56 2.80 -8.17
C VAL A 146 -8.25 3.63 -9.25
N LEU A 147 -8.73 2.96 -10.27
CA LEU A 147 -9.52 3.60 -11.33
C LEU A 147 -11.00 3.58 -10.96
N MET A 148 -11.62 4.76 -10.91
CA MET A 148 -13.03 4.92 -10.58
C MET A 148 -13.86 5.15 -11.84
N LEU A 149 -15.05 4.57 -11.87
CA LEU A 149 -16.14 4.85 -12.82
C LEU A 149 -17.32 5.44 -12.01
N GLY A 150 -17.31 6.76 -11.85
CA GLY A 150 -18.19 7.44 -10.91
C GLY A 150 -17.85 7.04 -9.46
N ASP A 151 -18.80 6.41 -8.78
CA ASP A 151 -18.65 5.97 -7.38
C ASP A 151 -18.19 4.52 -7.24
N HIS A 152 -17.90 3.82 -8.33
CA HIS A 152 -17.53 2.41 -8.32
C HIS A 152 -16.10 2.20 -8.79
N VAL A 153 -15.42 1.21 -8.21
CA VAL A 153 -14.10 0.76 -8.68
C VAL A 153 -14.24 0.13 -10.05
N GLY A 154 -13.60 0.74 -11.07
CA GLY A 154 -13.42 0.20 -12.42
C GLY A 154 -12.21 -0.71 -12.53
N GLY A 155 -11.17 -0.49 -11.72
CA GLY A 155 -9.97 -1.32 -11.70
C GLY A 155 -8.98 -0.99 -10.63
N LEU A 156 -8.21 -2.00 -10.19
CA LEU A 156 -7.03 -1.88 -9.35
C LEU A 156 -5.79 -2.10 -10.23
N ILE A 157 -4.83 -1.19 -10.16
CA ILE A 157 -3.65 -1.18 -11.03
C ILE A 157 -2.36 -1.06 -10.22
N ASP A 158 -1.22 -1.21 -10.86
CA ASP A 158 0.14 -1.03 -10.29
C ASP A 158 0.49 -2.03 -9.18
N PHE A 159 0.43 -3.32 -9.49
CA PHE A 159 0.76 -4.43 -8.57
C PHE A 159 2.27 -4.66 -8.37
N TYR A 160 3.15 -3.75 -8.79
CA TYR A 160 4.61 -3.98 -8.72
C TYR A 160 5.18 -4.06 -7.30
N PHE A 161 4.45 -3.59 -6.29
CA PHE A 161 4.78 -3.76 -4.88
C PHE A 161 4.11 -4.99 -4.25
N ALA A 162 3.23 -5.69 -4.98
CA ALA A 162 2.53 -6.85 -4.45
C ALA A 162 3.53 -7.89 -3.92
N CYS A 163 3.25 -8.39 -2.73
CA CYS A 163 4.14 -9.28 -1.99
C CYS A 163 3.33 -10.14 -1.01
N THR A 164 3.99 -11.10 -0.38
CA THR A 164 3.41 -11.91 0.69
C THR A 164 3.68 -11.25 2.03
N GLU A 165 2.62 -10.81 2.73
CA GLU A 165 2.71 -10.09 3.99
C GLU A 165 1.43 -10.29 4.83
N ILE A 166 1.40 -9.78 6.05
CA ILE A 166 0.19 -9.71 6.88
C ILE A 166 -0.94 -9.06 6.06
N ARG A 167 -2.04 -9.80 5.85
CA ARG A 167 -3.14 -9.34 5.00
C ARG A 167 -3.71 -7.98 5.45
N ALA A 168 -3.87 -7.78 6.75
CA ALA A 168 -4.38 -6.52 7.31
C ALA A 168 -3.41 -5.33 7.13
N TYR A 169 -2.14 -5.58 6.81
CA TYR A 169 -1.19 -4.52 6.48
C TYR A 169 -1.57 -3.80 5.18
N ASP A 170 -2.17 -4.51 4.22
CA ASP A 170 -2.69 -3.89 3.00
C ASP A 170 -3.85 -2.92 3.27
N LEU A 171 -4.76 -3.31 4.17
CA LEU A 171 -5.81 -2.40 4.65
C LEU A 171 -5.20 -1.18 5.35
N ALA A 172 -4.15 -1.35 6.16
CA ALA A 172 -3.47 -0.26 6.83
C ALA A 172 -2.77 0.70 5.83
N VAL A 173 -2.12 0.16 4.79
CA VAL A 173 -1.55 0.95 3.68
C VAL A 173 -2.64 1.76 2.99
N THR A 174 -3.73 1.10 2.58
CA THR A 174 -4.86 1.74 1.89
C THR A 174 -5.49 2.83 2.75
N HIS A 175 -5.78 2.55 4.03
CA HIS A 175 -6.35 3.51 4.96
C HIS A 175 -5.46 4.75 5.15
N SER A 176 -4.14 4.54 5.33
CA SER A 176 -3.19 5.64 5.48
C SER A 176 -3.08 6.52 4.22
N ALA A 177 -3.35 5.95 3.05
CA ALA A 177 -3.27 6.66 1.77
C ALA A 177 -4.57 7.41 1.43
N TRP A 178 -5.75 6.86 1.81
CA TRP A 178 -7.07 7.36 1.42
C TRP A 178 -7.68 8.35 2.39
N CYS A 179 -7.44 8.17 3.70
CA CYS A 179 -8.20 8.86 4.74
C CYS A 179 -7.58 10.19 5.19
N PHE A 180 -6.67 10.74 4.43
CA PHE A 180 -6.01 12.02 4.73
C PHE A 180 -5.93 12.91 3.50
N SER A 181 -5.90 14.22 3.75
CA SER A 181 -5.46 15.19 2.74
C SER A 181 -4.07 14.83 2.21
N ASN A 182 -3.73 15.26 1.00
CA ASN A 182 -2.46 14.92 0.35
C ASN A 182 -1.23 15.28 1.19
N ASP A 183 -1.30 16.38 1.94
CA ASP A 183 -0.25 16.85 2.84
C ASP A 183 -0.26 16.15 4.21
N GLY A 184 -1.26 15.31 4.50
CA GLY A 184 -1.40 14.56 5.75
C GLY A 184 -1.88 15.37 6.95
N THR A 185 -2.38 16.60 6.75
CA THR A 185 -2.79 17.49 7.86
C THR A 185 -4.22 17.28 8.32
N VAL A 186 -5.10 16.80 7.43
CA VAL A 186 -6.52 16.60 7.71
C VAL A 186 -6.86 15.12 7.57
N PHE A 187 -7.41 14.55 8.63
CA PHE A 187 -7.98 13.21 8.61
C PHE A 187 -9.47 13.30 8.26
N ASP A 188 -9.92 12.50 7.29
CA ASP A 188 -11.30 12.43 6.85
C ASP A 188 -12.00 11.22 7.49
N THR A 189 -12.85 11.48 8.46
CA THR A 189 -13.60 10.47 9.21
C THR A 189 -14.63 9.73 8.36
N ASP A 190 -15.27 10.42 7.39
CA ASP A 190 -16.29 9.81 6.55
C ASP A 190 -15.66 8.89 5.50
N VAL A 191 -14.55 9.29 4.91
CA VAL A 191 -13.75 8.44 4.02
C VAL A 191 -13.23 7.21 4.75
N SER A 192 -12.71 7.38 5.98
CA SER A 192 -12.26 6.28 6.83
C SER A 192 -13.40 5.30 7.13
N ALA A 193 -14.55 5.82 7.58
CA ALA A 193 -15.72 5.00 7.88
C ALA A 193 -16.22 4.24 6.65
N GLY A 194 -16.25 4.89 5.48
CA GLY A 194 -16.63 4.27 4.21
C GLY A 194 -15.67 3.13 3.83
N LEU A 195 -14.35 3.37 3.84
CA LEU A 195 -13.35 2.38 3.50
C LEU A 195 -13.43 1.13 4.38
N LEU A 196 -13.49 1.34 5.70
CA LEU A 196 -13.57 0.26 6.67
C LEU A 196 -14.88 -0.53 6.54
N ALA A 197 -16.01 0.15 6.30
CA ALA A 197 -17.30 -0.50 6.08
C ALA A 197 -17.24 -1.39 4.83
N GLY A 198 -16.81 -0.85 3.70
CA GLY A 198 -16.71 -1.60 2.46
C GLY A 198 -15.82 -2.84 2.59
N TYR A 199 -14.68 -2.70 3.28
CA TYR A 199 -13.79 -3.83 3.52
C TYR A 199 -14.44 -4.89 4.43
N THR A 200 -14.99 -4.49 5.57
CA THR A 200 -15.52 -5.41 6.60
C THR A 200 -16.79 -6.12 6.16
N ASP A 201 -17.60 -5.53 5.28
CA ASP A 201 -18.76 -6.17 4.67
C ASP A 201 -18.38 -7.40 3.83
N ILE A 202 -17.17 -7.40 3.24
CA ILE A 202 -16.65 -8.51 2.42
C ILE A 202 -15.73 -9.44 3.23
N MET A 203 -14.90 -8.85 4.09
CA MET A 203 -13.83 -9.52 4.83
C MET A 203 -13.82 -9.05 6.29
N PRO A 204 -14.63 -9.66 7.16
CA PRO A 204 -14.67 -9.29 8.57
C PRO A 204 -13.31 -9.40 9.25
N LEU A 205 -13.02 -8.46 10.14
CA LEU A 205 -11.80 -8.43 10.94
C LEU A 205 -12.06 -9.12 12.27
N ASP A 206 -11.26 -10.14 12.60
CA ASP A 206 -11.28 -10.75 13.94
C ASP A 206 -10.65 -9.82 14.99
N ALA A 207 -10.87 -10.14 16.26
CA ALA A 207 -10.39 -9.31 17.38
C ALA A 207 -8.85 -9.17 17.39
N ALA A 208 -8.11 -10.19 16.99
CA ALA A 208 -6.65 -10.13 16.94
C ALA A 208 -6.17 -9.17 15.86
N THR A 209 -6.79 -9.23 14.68
CA THR A 209 -6.50 -8.30 13.58
C THR A 209 -6.87 -6.86 13.95
N GLN A 210 -8.05 -6.64 14.57
CA GLN A 210 -8.47 -5.31 15.02
C GLN A 210 -7.48 -4.72 16.04
N ALA A 211 -7.03 -5.52 17.02
CA ALA A 211 -6.06 -5.10 18.02
C ALA A 211 -4.69 -4.74 17.43
N ALA A 212 -4.32 -5.35 16.30
CA ALA A 212 -3.04 -5.10 15.62
C ALA A 212 -3.07 -3.89 14.65
N LEU A 213 -4.25 -3.44 14.21
CA LEU A 213 -4.36 -2.36 13.23
C LEU A 213 -3.59 -1.09 13.60
N PRO A 214 -3.58 -0.60 14.87
CA PRO A 214 -2.78 0.58 15.24
C PRO A 214 -1.30 0.44 14.91
N ILE A 215 -0.72 -0.75 15.17
CA ILE A 215 0.69 -1.04 14.85
C ILE A 215 0.91 -1.10 13.32
N LEU A 216 0.01 -1.76 12.60
CA LEU A 216 0.09 -1.89 11.14
C LEU A 216 -0.03 -0.54 10.43
N LEU A 217 -0.89 0.37 10.91
CA LEU A 217 -1.05 1.73 10.41
C LEU A 217 0.21 2.57 10.60
N ARG A 218 0.84 2.49 11.79
CA ARG A 218 2.13 3.14 12.07
C ARG A 218 3.21 2.59 11.13
N GLY A 219 3.27 1.27 10.96
CA GLY A 219 4.21 0.63 10.04
C GLY A 219 4.02 1.06 8.58
N ALA A 220 2.77 1.18 8.12
CA ALA A 220 2.47 1.71 6.79
C ALA A 220 3.01 3.14 6.65
N CYS A 221 2.76 4.00 7.64
CA CYS A 221 3.25 5.37 7.62
C CYS A 221 4.78 5.45 7.64
N LEU A 222 5.44 4.66 8.48
CA LEU A 222 6.92 4.63 8.53
C LEU A 222 7.52 4.18 7.19
N ARG A 223 6.97 3.14 6.56
CA ARG A 223 7.41 2.69 5.23
C ARG A 223 7.40 3.83 4.22
N PHE A 224 6.27 4.55 4.09
CA PHE A 224 6.14 5.62 3.11
C PHE A 224 6.92 6.88 3.49
N LEU A 225 7.05 7.20 4.77
CA LEU A 225 7.95 8.24 5.26
C LEU A 225 9.39 7.96 4.78
N LEU A 226 9.90 6.75 5.04
CA LEU A 226 11.27 6.37 4.71
C LEU A 226 11.54 6.33 3.21
N THR A 227 10.62 5.74 2.41
CA THR A 227 10.80 5.71 0.96
C THR A 227 10.79 7.09 0.35
N ARG A 228 9.92 8.00 0.83
CA ARG A 228 9.89 9.40 0.40
C ARG A 228 11.11 10.18 0.88
N CYS A 229 11.59 9.97 2.11
CA CYS A 229 12.85 10.57 2.59
C CYS A 229 14.01 10.15 1.69
N TYR A 230 14.12 8.85 1.38
CA TYR A 230 15.16 8.35 0.51
C TYR A 230 15.10 8.98 -0.89
N ASP A 231 13.92 9.04 -1.49
CA ASP A 231 13.72 9.68 -2.79
C ASP A 231 14.00 11.19 -2.71
N TRP A 232 13.60 11.87 -1.63
CA TRP A 232 13.84 13.29 -1.43
C TRP A 232 15.33 13.65 -1.41
N ILE A 233 16.11 12.84 -0.71
CA ILE A 233 17.56 13.05 -0.54
C ILE A 233 18.32 12.67 -1.82
N ASN A 234 17.92 11.60 -2.51
CA ASN A 234 18.70 11.02 -3.59
C ASN A 234 18.23 11.39 -5.00
N THR A 235 17.09 12.08 -5.16
CA THR A 235 16.63 12.53 -6.48
C THR A 235 17.37 13.80 -6.89
N PRO A 236 18.10 13.80 -8.01
CA PRO A 236 18.82 14.99 -8.49
C PRO A 236 17.86 16.18 -8.73
N ALA A 237 18.33 17.40 -8.49
CA ALA A 237 17.53 18.62 -8.64
C ALA A 237 17.01 18.83 -10.08
N ASN A 238 17.69 18.27 -11.09
CA ASN A 238 17.30 18.33 -12.50
C ASN A 238 16.50 17.11 -12.98
N ALA A 239 16.08 16.22 -12.10
CA ALA A 239 15.22 15.10 -12.45
C ALA A 239 13.82 15.58 -12.86
N LEU A 240 13.25 14.99 -13.91
CA LEU A 240 11.89 15.28 -14.38
C LEU A 240 10.80 14.61 -13.50
N VAL A 241 11.11 14.34 -12.24
CA VAL A 241 10.20 13.66 -11.29
C VAL A 241 9.85 14.61 -10.16
N THR A 242 8.56 14.83 -9.92
CA THR A 242 8.10 15.57 -8.75
C THR A 242 8.30 14.72 -7.50
N ARG A 243 9.12 15.23 -6.56
CA ARG A 243 9.34 14.58 -5.26
C ARG A 243 8.09 14.73 -4.39
N LYS A 244 7.59 13.62 -3.83
CA LYS A 244 6.47 13.63 -2.88
C LYS A 244 6.97 14.07 -1.50
N ASP A 245 6.25 14.96 -0.80
CA ASP A 245 6.60 15.42 0.56
C ASP A 245 6.66 14.25 1.55
N PRO A 246 7.83 13.99 2.20
CA PRO A 246 7.94 12.95 3.21
C PRO A 246 7.15 13.29 4.47
N LEU A 247 7.06 14.56 4.85
CA LEU A 247 6.39 15.01 6.08
C LEU A 247 4.88 14.76 6.08
N ALA A 248 4.28 14.55 4.90
CA ALA A 248 2.89 14.11 4.81
C ALA A 248 2.66 12.76 5.53
N PHE A 249 3.63 11.84 5.48
CA PHE A 249 3.53 10.57 6.20
C PHE A 249 4.02 10.65 7.65
N LEU A 250 4.87 11.60 8.00
CA LEU A 250 5.18 11.88 9.40
C LEU A 250 3.92 12.36 10.15
N ARG A 251 3.14 13.28 9.57
CA ARG A 251 1.89 13.77 10.18
C ARG A 251 0.86 12.66 10.36
N ARG A 252 0.72 11.75 9.39
CA ARG A 252 -0.13 10.54 9.49
C ARG A 252 0.37 9.59 10.57
N LEU A 253 1.69 9.40 10.68
CA LEU A 253 2.32 8.61 11.73
C LEU A 253 2.02 9.19 13.12
N ASP A 254 2.13 10.51 13.27
CA ASP A 254 1.81 11.20 14.53
C ASP A 254 0.34 11.02 14.91
N PHE A 255 -0.58 11.12 13.94
CA PHE A 255 -2.00 10.84 14.15
C PHE A 255 -2.22 9.41 14.67
N TYR A 256 -1.64 8.40 14.01
CA TYR A 256 -1.80 7.00 14.43
C TYR A 256 -1.01 6.61 15.69
N SER A 257 -0.10 7.45 16.14
CA SER A 257 0.63 7.26 17.41
C SER A 257 -0.15 7.80 18.63
N GLY A 258 -1.23 8.56 18.40
CA GLY A 258 -2.09 9.10 19.45
C GLY A 258 -2.97 8.00 20.08
N PRO A 259 -3.09 7.97 21.44
CA PRO A 259 -3.73 6.84 22.13
C PRO A 259 -5.25 6.78 22.01
N SER A 260 -5.95 7.86 21.67
CA SER A 260 -7.42 7.94 21.76
C SER A 260 -8.17 7.85 20.42
N GLU A 261 -7.53 8.18 19.31
CA GLU A 261 -8.23 8.33 18.04
C GLU A 261 -8.31 7.00 17.29
N VAL A 262 -7.24 6.23 17.32
CA VAL A 262 -7.12 4.97 16.55
C VAL A 262 -7.94 3.84 17.17
N GLU A 263 -7.97 3.74 18.50
CA GLU A 263 -8.78 2.70 19.16
C GLU A 263 -10.28 2.86 18.88
N ASN A 264 -10.77 4.08 18.71
CA ASN A 264 -12.17 4.35 18.43
C ASN A 264 -12.55 4.09 16.96
N LEU A 265 -11.62 4.19 16.02
CA LEU A 265 -11.89 3.94 14.59
C LEU A 265 -12.39 2.51 14.32
N PHE A 266 -11.95 1.55 15.13
CA PHE A 266 -12.23 0.12 14.91
C PHE A 266 -13.19 -0.49 15.93
N ARG A 267 -13.54 0.22 17.04
CA ARG A 267 -14.42 -0.30 18.11
C ARG A 267 -15.92 -0.17 17.86
N HIS A 268 -16.38 0.63 16.91
CA HIS A 268 -17.80 0.98 16.77
C HIS A 268 -18.60 0.09 15.83
N ARG A 269 -18.09 -1.08 15.42
CA ARG A 269 -18.80 -2.03 14.51
C ARG A 269 -18.65 -3.50 14.95
N ALA A 270 -18.80 -3.76 16.25
CA ALA A 270 -19.01 -5.12 16.75
C ALA A 270 -20.50 -5.40 16.92
#